data_d33d8b9938f9ef9f1401e056867e999c
#
_entry.id   d33d8b9938f9ef9f1401e056867e999c
#
_cell.length_a   1.000
_cell.length_b   1.000
_cell.length_c   1.000
_cell.angle_alpha   90.00
_cell.angle_beta   90.00
_cell.angle_gamma   90.00
#
_symmetry.space_group_name_H-M   'P 1'
#
loop_
_entity.id
_entity.type
_entity.pdbx_description
1 polymer ?
#
loop_
_entity_poly.entity_id
_entity_poly.type
_entity_poly.pdbx_seq_one_letter_code
_entity_poly.pdbx_strand_id
1 'polypeptide(L)'
;DVYFENVGGTVGDEVFKHLNRFARVPVCGAISSYNHPEADIGPRIQGTLIKKQVMMRGFLVSEFANAFKEASEQLATWVQEGKIQSQVTIEDGFENAPHAFKNLFTGDNFGKQVIKVTE
;
A
#
# COMPACT_ATOMS: atom_id res chain seq x y z
N ASP A 1 -6.30 -5.99 -14.34
CA ASP A 1 -7.19 -7.06 -13.82
C ASP A 1 -7.30 -7.04 -12.29
N VAL A 2 -6.20 -6.76 -11.58
CA VAL A 2 -6.18 -6.57 -10.14
C VAL A 2 -5.40 -5.31 -9.82
N TYR A 3 -5.98 -4.45 -8.98
CA TYR A 3 -5.31 -3.28 -8.44
C TYR A 3 -5.41 -3.30 -6.92
N PHE A 4 -4.27 -3.43 -6.24
CA PHE A 4 -4.19 -3.32 -4.79
C PHE A 4 -4.09 -1.85 -4.41
N GLU A 5 -5.20 -1.28 -3.94
CA GLU A 5 -5.26 0.14 -3.59
C GLU A 5 -4.77 0.37 -2.16
N ASN A 6 -3.72 1.14 -2.02
CA ASN A 6 -3.14 1.54 -0.75
C ASN A 6 -2.73 3.02 -0.70
N VAL A 7 -2.82 3.72 -1.82
CA VAL A 7 -2.34 5.10 -1.98
C VAL A 7 -3.49 6.10 -2.02
N GLY A 8 -4.50 5.87 -2.83
CA GLY A 8 -5.60 6.80 -3.06
C GLY A 8 -5.18 8.04 -3.88
N GLY A 9 -5.98 9.11 -3.74
CA GLY A 9 -5.71 10.39 -4.37
C GLY A 9 -5.52 10.32 -5.89
N THR A 10 -4.70 11.21 -6.43
CA THR A 10 -4.49 11.31 -7.88
C THR A 10 -3.89 10.06 -8.52
N VAL A 11 -3.11 9.28 -7.77
CA VAL A 11 -2.56 8.00 -8.24
C VAL A 11 -3.67 6.98 -8.43
N GLY A 12 -4.53 6.81 -7.43
CA GLY A 12 -5.71 5.96 -7.51
C GLY A 12 -6.63 6.39 -8.64
N ASP A 13 -6.93 7.68 -8.75
CA ASP A 13 -7.78 8.26 -9.79
C ASP A 13 -7.28 7.91 -11.20
N GLU A 14 -5.96 7.97 -11.41
CA GLU A 14 -5.38 7.63 -12.71
C GLU A 14 -5.49 6.13 -13.00
N VAL A 15 -5.19 5.28 -12.01
CA VAL A 15 -5.29 3.82 -12.18
C VAL A 15 -6.73 3.39 -12.51
N PHE A 16 -7.75 4.01 -11.90
CA PHE A 16 -9.16 3.69 -12.18
C PHE A 16 -9.54 3.90 -13.64
N LYS A 17 -8.91 4.82 -14.36
CA LYS A 17 -9.14 5.04 -15.81
C LYS A 17 -8.67 3.85 -16.64
N HIS A 18 -7.62 3.15 -16.17
CA HIS A 18 -6.95 2.06 -16.88
C HIS A 18 -7.39 0.64 -16.48
N LEU A 19 -8.32 0.51 -15.54
CA LEU A 19 -8.85 -0.80 -15.14
C LEU A 19 -9.46 -1.55 -16.32
N ASN A 20 -9.20 -2.84 -16.39
CA ASN A 20 -9.87 -3.73 -17.33
C ASN A 20 -11.30 -4.05 -16.87
N ARG A 21 -12.09 -4.60 -17.78
CA ARG A 21 -13.41 -5.13 -17.45
C ARG A 21 -13.26 -6.31 -16.48
N PHE A 22 -14.13 -6.36 -15.47
CA PHE A 22 -14.10 -7.34 -14.36
C PHE A 22 -12.88 -7.23 -13.44
N ALA A 23 -12.19 -6.10 -13.44
CA ALA A 23 -11.10 -5.87 -12.50
C ALA A 23 -11.57 -5.98 -11.04
N ARG A 24 -10.66 -6.36 -10.17
CA ARG A 24 -10.87 -6.48 -8.72
C ARG A 24 -9.94 -5.51 -8.00
N VAL A 25 -10.51 -4.72 -7.11
CA VAL A 25 -9.79 -3.68 -6.37
C VAL A 25 -9.94 -3.92 -4.87
N PRO A 26 -9.04 -4.69 -4.24
CA PRO A 26 -8.92 -4.70 -2.79
C PRO A 26 -8.35 -3.36 -2.32
N VAL A 27 -9.08 -2.69 -1.42
CA VAL A 27 -8.69 -1.39 -0.85
C VAL A 27 -8.17 -1.60 0.55
N CYS A 28 -6.85 -1.47 0.71
CA CYS A 28 -6.14 -1.60 1.98
C CYS A 28 -5.99 -0.27 2.70
N GLY A 29 -5.83 0.81 1.94
CA GLY A 29 -5.58 2.14 2.49
C GLY A 29 -5.67 3.25 1.45
N ALA A 30 -5.46 4.49 1.91
CA ALA A 30 -5.42 5.70 1.11
C ALA A 30 -4.43 6.69 1.73
N ILE A 31 -3.14 6.31 1.80
CA ILE A 31 -2.12 7.03 2.57
C ILE A 31 -1.95 8.48 2.10
N SER A 32 -2.23 8.77 0.83
CA SER A 32 -2.17 10.14 0.28
C SER A 32 -3.13 11.11 0.98
N SER A 33 -4.24 10.60 1.54
CA SER A 33 -5.28 11.43 2.16
C SER A 33 -5.20 11.52 3.68
N TYR A 34 -4.39 10.66 4.36
CA TYR A 34 -4.44 10.54 5.83
C TYR A 34 -4.08 11.81 6.59
N ASN A 35 -3.24 12.66 6.01
CA ASN A 35 -2.80 13.92 6.63
C ASN A 35 -3.35 15.17 5.91
N HIS A 36 -4.32 15.00 5.02
CA HIS A 36 -4.94 16.15 4.37
C HIS A 36 -5.81 16.91 5.38
N PRO A 37 -5.62 18.22 5.52
CA PRO A 37 -6.46 19.05 6.42
C PRO A 37 -7.87 19.25 5.89
N GLU A 38 -8.07 19.07 4.59
CA GLU A 38 -9.34 19.23 3.90
C GLU A 38 -9.81 17.90 3.29
N ALA A 39 -11.05 17.85 2.85
CA ALA A 39 -11.60 16.68 2.18
C ALA A 39 -10.82 16.38 0.89
N ASP A 40 -10.40 15.13 0.73
CA ASP A 40 -9.80 14.64 -0.51
C ASP A 40 -10.88 14.57 -1.59
N ILE A 41 -10.76 15.42 -2.61
CA ILE A 41 -11.75 15.55 -3.68
C ILE A 41 -11.19 14.91 -4.95
N GLY A 42 -11.95 13.95 -5.50
CA GLY A 42 -11.57 13.25 -6.71
C GLY A 42 -12.75 12.93 -7.63
N PRO A 43 -12.50 12.28 -8.77
CA PRO A 43 -13.51 11.85 -9.70
C PRO A 43 -14.54 10.90 -9.07
N ARG A 44 -15.79 10.95 -9.57
CA ARG A 44 -16.79 9.96 -9.19
C ARG A 44 -16.55 8.66 -9.94
N ILE A 45 -16.17 7.60 -9.21
CA ILE A 45 -15.77 6.32 -9.80
C ILE A 45 -16.92 5.39 -10.19
N GLN A 46 -18.16 5.66 -9.72
CA GLN A 46 -19.31 4.78 -9.93
C GLN A 46 -19.54 4.47 -11.43
N GLY A 47 -19.33 5.43 -12.30
CA GLY A 47 -19.45 5.23 -13.76
C GLY A 47 -18.45 4.20 -14.29
N THR A 48 -17.22 4.21 -13.78
CA THR A 48 -16.19 3.23 -14.13
C THR A 48 -16.54 1.84 -13.59
N LEU A 49 -16.97 1.76 -12.33
CA LEU A 49 -17.39 0.50 -11.70
C LEU A 49 -18.50 -0.18 -12.51
N ILE A 50 -19.52 0.58 -12.93
CA ILE A 50 -20.65 0.04 -13.70
C ILE A 50 -20.19 -0.39 -15.10
N LYS A 51 -19.55 0.50 -15.86
CA LYS A 51 -19.17 0.22 -17.26
C LYS A 51 -18.20 -0.93 -17.39
N LYS A 52 -17.25 -1.05 -16.45
CA LYS A 52 -16.21 -2.08 -16.44
C LYS A 52 -16.54 -3.27 -15.54
N GLN A 53 -17.69 -3.25 -14.87
CA GLN A 53 -18.13 -4.30 -13.95
C GLN A 53 -17.06 -4.64 -12.89
N VAL A 54 -16.45 -3.59 -12.32
CA VAL A 54 -15.36 -3.70 -11.35
C VAL A 54 -15.92 -4.08 -9.98
N MET A 55 -15.26 -5.03 -9.30
CA MET A 55 -15.49 -5.32 -7.90
C MET A 55 -14.48 -4.55 -7.04
N MET A 56 -14.97 -3.72 -6.14
CA MET A 56 -14.14 -2.96 -5.21
C MET A 56 -14.57 -3.27 -3.77
N ARG A 57 -13.60 -3.61 -2.90
CA ARG A 57 -13.87 -3.94 -1.49
C ARG A 57 -12.78 -3.41 -0.59
N GLY A 58 -13.17 -2.64 0.44
CA GLY A 58 -12.29 -2.32 1.57
C GLY A 58 -12.11 -3.52 2.51
N PHE A 59 -10.95 -3.65 3.12
CA PHE A 59 -10.66 -4.69 4.10
C PHE A 59 -9.62 -4.21 5.13
N LEU A 60 -9.61 -4.84 6.27
CA LEU A 60 -8.53 -4.76 7.25
C LEU A 60 -7.74 -6.06 7.24
N VAL A 61 -6.42 -5.97 7.36
CA VAL A 61 -5.56 -7.16 7.35
C VAL A 61 -5.91 -8.14 8.48
N SER A 62 -6.45 -7.65 9.60
CA SER A 62 -6.93 -8.47 10.71
C SER A 62 -8.05 -9.45 10.35
N GLU A 63 -8.82 -9.19 9.29
CA GLU A 63 -9.83 -10.14 8.78
C GLU A 63 -9.19 -11.48 8.38
N PHE A 64 -7.90 -11.47 8.05
CA PHE A 64 -7.15 -12.62 7.56
C PHE A 64 -6.21 -13.23 8.62
N ALA A 65 -6.42 -12.94 9.90
CA ALA A 65 -5.54 -13.39 11.00
C ALA A 65 -5.29 -14.91 10.97
N ASN A 66 -6.28 -15.70 10.62
CA ASN A 66 -6.17 -17.16 10.51
C ASN A 66 -5.16 -17.62 9.44
N ALA A 67 -4.90 -16.80 8.42
CA ALA A 67 -3.97 -17.10 7.33
C ALA A 67 -2.55 -16.57 7.60
N PHE A 68 -2.31 -15.82 8.67
CA PHE A 68 -1.03 -15.14 8.90
C PHE A 68 0.15 -16.09 8.97
N LYS A 69 -0.02 -17.23 9.65
CA LYS A 69 1.07 -18.23 9.78
C LYS A 69 1.47 -18.76 8.40
N GLU A 70 0.51 -19.28 7.66
CA GLU A 70 0.74 -19.85 6.33
C GLU A 70 1.31 -18.80 5.36
N ALA A 71 0.73 -17.59 5.36
CA ALA A 71 1.20 -16.48 4.52
C ALA A 71 2.64 -16.08 4.85
N SER A 72 3.01 -16.01 6.15
CA SER A 72 4.36 -15.67 6.58
C SER A 72 5.38 -16.73 6.17
N GLU A 73 5.05 -18.01 6.31
CA GLU A 73 5.89 -19.13 5.89
C GLU A 73 6.12 -19.11 4.37
N GLN A 74 5.05 -18.85 3.61
CA GLN A 74 5.13 -18.75 2.15
C GLN A 74 5.96 -17.53 1.70
N LEU A 75 5.79 -16.37 2.33
CA LEU A 75 6.57 -15.17 2.04
C LEU A 75 8.05 -15.39 2.35
N ALA A 76 8.38 -16.03 3.49
CA ALA A 76 9.75 -16.36 3.85
C ALA A 76 10.40 -17.28 2.80
N THR A 77 9.67 -18.28 2.33
CA THR A 77 10.12 -19.19 1.26
C THR A 77 10.42 -18.40 -0.03
N TRP A 78 9.52 -17.50 -0.46
CA TRP A 78 9.72 -16.72 -1.67
C TRP A 78 10.89 -15.73 -1.56
N VAL A 79 11.17 -15.19 -0.37
CA VAL A 79 12.36 -14.37 -0.12
C VAL A 79 13.63 -15.21 -0.26
N GLN A 80 13.66 -16.42 0.35
CA GLN A 80 14.80 -17.35 0.27
C GLN A 80 15.07 -17.81 -1.18
N GLU A 81 14.02 -18.02 -1.95
CA GLU A 81 14.11 -18.41 -3.36
C GLU A 81 14.45 -17.22 -4.30
N GLY A 82 14.55 -16.00 -3.76
CA GLY A 82 14.81 -14.79 -4.55
C GLY A 82 13.63 -14.32 -5.41
N LYS A 83 12.42 -14.89 -5.22
CA LYS A 83 11.20 -14.49 -5.93
C LYS A 83 10.68 -13.14 -5.44
N ILE A 84 10.94 -12.80 -4.18
CA ILE A 84 10.63 -11.50 -3.58
C ILE A 84 11.96 -10.84 -3.24
N GLN A 85 12.15 -9.63 -3.75
CA GLN A 85 13.25 -8.76 -3.40
C GLN A 85 12.72 -7.65 -2.50
N SER A 86 13.18 -7.62 -1.25
CA SER A 86 12.87 -6.55 -0.32
C SER A 86 13.94 -5.47 -0.41
N GLN A 87 13.49 -4.22 -0.42
CA GLN A 87 14.39 -3.07 -0.28
C GLN A 87 14.08 -2.34 1.02
N VAL A 88 15.12 -1.87 1.66
CA VAL A 88 15.03 -1.14 2.92
C VAL A 88 15.84 0.14 2.83
N THR A 89 15.30 1.22 3.40
CA THR A 89 16.04 2.43 3.72
C THR A 89 16.37 2.38 5.20
N ILE A 90 17.65 2.34 5.54
CA ILE A 90 18.11 2.24 6.93
C ILE A 90 18.58 3.62 7.38
N GLU A 91 18.08 4.06 8.53
CA GLU A 91 18.55 5.25 9.24
C GLU A 91 19.22 4.78 10.53
N ASP A 92 20.45 5.21 10.77
CA ASP A 92 21.21 4.83 11.96
C ASP A 92 20.87 5.76 13.14
N GLY A 93 20.72 5.17 14.32
CA GLY A 93 20.47 5.89 15.58
C GLY A 93 18.98 6.09 15.88
N PHE A 94 18.61 5.76 17.12
CA PHE A 94 17.22 5.93 17.58
C PHE A 94 16.74 7.40 17.55
N GLU A 95 17.63 8.35 17.75
CA GLU A 95 17.38 9.79 17.70
C GLU A 95 16.86 10.25 16.34
N ASN A 96 17.16 9.52 15.28
CA ASN A 96 16.70 9.81 13.91
C ASN A 96 15.30 9.25 13.59
N ALA A 97 14.68 8.50 14.52
CA ALA A 97 13.35 7.92 14.32
C ALA A 97 12.27 8.97 13.93
N PRO A 98 12.19 10.18 14.52
CA PRO A 98 11.21 11.18 14.10
C PRO A 98 11.45 11.67 12.67
N HIS A 99 12.70 11.81 12.24
CA HIS A 99 13.06 12.19 10.88
C HIS A 99 12.65 11.12 9.89
N ALA A 100 13.04 9.87 10.15
CA ALA A 100 12.69 8.72 9.31
C ALA A 100 11.17 8.50 9.19
N PHE A 101 10.43 8.74 10.28
CA PHE A 101 8.97 8.70 10.25
C PHE A 101 8.37 9.78 9.33
N LYS A 102 8.93 11.01 9.37
CA LYS A 102 8.50 12.09 8.47
C LYS A 102 8.74 11.72 7.00
N ASN A 103 9.84 11.05 6.68
CA ASN A 103 10.20 10.67 5.31
C ASN A 103 9.17 9.74 4.66
N LEU A 104 8.37 8.99 5.44
CA LEU A 104 7.25 8.19 4.92
C LEU A 104 6.17 9.04 4.24
N PHE A 105 6.02 10.31 4.63
CA PHE A 105 5.00 11.22 4.09
C PHE A 105 5.55 12.13 2.99
N THR A 106 6.87 12.30 2.92
CA THR A 106 7.53 13.09 1.87
C THR A 106 7.98 12.24 0.69
N GLY A 107 7.99 10.91 0.84
CA GLY A 107 8.44 9.97 -0.19
C GLY A 107 9.96 9.88 -0.34
N ASP A 108 10.71 10.30 0.68
CA ASP A 108 12.16 10.27 0.67
C ASP A 108 12.76 8.89 0.95
N ASN A 109 11.93 7.94 1.41
CA ASN A 109 12.34 6.55 1.61
C ASN A 109 12.06 5.69 0.37
N PHE A 110 12.90 4.69 0.14
CA PHE A 110 12.66 3.66 -0.86
C PHE A 110 12.54 2.28 -0.19
N GLY A 111 11.39 1.62 -0.39
CA GLY A 111 11.06 0.38 0.30
C GLY A 111 10.71 0.58 1.78
N LYS A 112 11.06 -0.39 2.62
CA LYS A 112 10.75 -0.33 4.06
C LYS A 112 11.69 0.60 4.80
N GLN A 113 11.15 1.63 5.47
CA GLN A 113 11.92 2.45 6.39
C GLN A 113 12.22 1.67 7.68
N VAL A 114 13.48 1.61 8.07
CA VAL A 114 13.97 0.90 9.26
C VAL A 114 14.91 1.82 10.04
N ILE A 115 14.86 1.74 11.36
CA ILE A 115 15.80 2.41 12.26
C ILE A 115 16.73 1.36 12.85
N LYS A 116 18.04 1.54 12.66
CA LYS A 116 19.04 0.72 13.33
C LYS A 116 19.33 1.33 14.70
N VAL A 117 18.83 0.70 15.77
CA VAL A 117 18.91 1.24 17.14
C VAL A 117 20.12 0.73 17.92
N THR A 118 20.73 -0.36 17.50
CA THR A 118 21.95 -0.97 18.10
C THR A 118 22.82 -1.56 17.00
N GLU A 119 24.09 -1.76 17.31
CA GLU A 119 25.03 -2.49 16.45
C GLU A 119 24.65 -3.97 16.30
#